data_256753b51ac9ab39895b66bc0ba5666f
#
_entry.id   256753b51ac9ab39895b66bc0ba5666f
#
_cell.length_a   1.000
_cell.length_b   1.000
_cell.length_c   1.000
_cell.angle_alpha   90.00
_cell.angle_beta   90.00
_cell.angle_gamma   90.00
#
_symmetry.space_group_name_H-M   'P 1'
#
loop_
_entity.id
_entity.type
_entity.pdbx_description
1 polymer ?
#
loop_
_entity_poly.entity_id
_entity_poly.type
_entity_poly.pdbx_seq_one_letter_code
_entity_poly.pdbx_strand_id
1 'polypeptide(L)'
;MVRHSLELAADSRRRLEERLALRVPYIQRLVGRLWWKRPPQSRLRQAIVPRLVRSGFEAANRGDFEVAFANYDPDVLFFPPTGLVGLGDEPSYRGLEARVRYQRQWHAEWGDFRYEPDELRDLGDRFLVIGRIRSDGLSSGARPDSDYADLFTLSAGRVIREQTYFNRAEALEAVGLSE
;
A
#
# COMPACT_ATOMS: atom_id res chain seq x y z
N MET A 1 -14.52 -7.11 -10.41
CA MET A 1 -13.05 -7.09 -10.28
C MET A 1 -12.44 -6.55 -11.56
N VAL A 2 -11.46 -5.68 -11.45
CA VAL A 2 -10.65 -5.19 -12.57
C VAL A 2 -9.17 -5.36 -12.19
N ARG A 3 -8.36 -5.81 -13.14
CA ARG A 3 -6.89 -5.99 -13.00
C ARG A 3 -6.17 -4.84 -13.70
N HIS A 4 -5.12 -4.35 -13.06
CA HIS A 4 -4.22 -3.36 -13.62
C HIS A 4 -2.77 -3.79 -13.42
N SER A 5 -1.92 -3.58 -14.44
CA SER A 5 -0.48 -3.66 -14.28
C SER A 5 0.04 -2.40 -13.58
N LEU A 6 0.97 -2.58 -12.64
CA LEU A 6 1.61 -1.49 -11.92
C LEU A 6 3.11 -1.47 -12.25
N GLU A 7 3.56 -0.36 -12.82
CA GLU A 7 4.99 -0.10 -12.99
C GLU A 7 5.33 1.18 -12.24
N LEU A 8 6.33 1.13 -11.35
CA LEU A 8 6.81 2.28 -10.61
C LEU A 8 7.93 3.00 -11.37
N ALA A 9 8.00 4.33 -11.20
CA ALA A 9 9.13 5.09 -11.70
C ALA A 9 10.38 4.84 -10.84
N ALA A 10 11.53 4.64 -11.47
CA ALA A 10 12.79 4.33 -10.79
C ALA A 10 13.31 5.50 -9.92
N ASP A 11 13.02 6.74 -10.31
CA ASP A 11 13.37 7.95 -9.54
C ASP A 11 12.14 8.85 -9.47
N SER A 12 11.45 8.80 -8.33
CA SER A 12 10.23 9.58 -8.11
C SER A 12 10.47 10.71 -7.12
N ARG A 13 10.58 11.94 -7.64
CA ARG A 13 10.44 13.14 -6.81
C ARG A 13 8.98 13.42 -6.49
N ARG A 14 8.69 14.11 -5.38
CA ARG A 14 7.31 14.57 -5.08
C ARG A 14 6.71 15.27 -6.29
N ARG A 15 5.63 14.70 -6.83
CA ARG A 15 4.87 15.30 -7.95
C ARG A 15 4.09 16.52 -7.45
N LEU A 16 3.74 17.43 -8.38
CA LEU A 16 2.93 18.60 -8.04
C LEU A 16 1.60 18.22 -7.40
N GLU A 17 0.96 17.15 -7.90
CA GLU A 17 -0.30 16.62 -7.38
C GLU A 17 -0.16 16.14 -5.91
N GLU A 18 0.97 15.51 -5.55
CA GLU A 18 1.27 15.08 -4.18
C GLU A 18 1.45 16.28 -3.25
N ARG A 19 2.16 17.32 -3.71
CA ARG A 19 2.34 18.56 -2.95
C ARG A 19 1.03 19.30 -2.72
N LEU A 20 0.16 19.33 -3.72
CA LEU A 20 -1.17 19.93 -3.61
C LEU A 20 -2.06 19.12 -2.68
N ALA A 21 -1.99 17.80 -2.79
CA ALA A 21 -2.76 16.88 -1.96
C ALA A 21 -2.45 17.05 -0.46
N LEU A 22 -1.18 17.22 -0.10
CA LEU A 22 -0.77 17.50 1.29
C LEU A 22 -1.19 18.88 1.78
N ARG A 23 -1.16 19.90 0.90
CA ARG A 23 -1.54 21.26 1.26
C ARG A 23 -3.05 21.47 1.43
N VAL A 24 -3.85 20.66 0.74
CA VAL A 24 -5.31 20.81 0.73
C VAL A 24 -5.98 19.44 0.97
N PRO A 25 -5.93 18.91 2.20
CA PRO A 25 -6.48 17.59 2.55
C PRO A 25 -7.98 17.46 2.23
N TYR A 26 -8.69 18.57 2.17
CA TYR A 26 -10.11 18.61 1.83
C TYR A 26 -10.36 18.17 0.37
N ILE A 27 -9.49 18.57 -0.57
CA ILE A 27 -9.59 18.15 -1.98
C ILE A 27 -9.41 16.64 -2.11
N GLN A 28 -8.45 16.06 -1.40
CA GLN A 28 -8.28 14.60 -1.40
C GLN A 28 -9.52 13.87 -0.92
N ARG A 29 -10.16 14.36 0.15
CA ARG A 29 -11.40 13.78 0.67
C ARG A 29 -12.54 13.87 -0.34
N LEU A 30 -12.66 15.01 -1.04
CA LEU A 30 -13.68 15.19 -2.05
C LEU A 30 -13.45 14.28 -3.26
N VAL A 31 -12.24 14.27 -3.79
CA VAL A 31 -11.83 13.38 -4.88
C VAL A 31 -12.02 11.92 -4.49
N GLY A 32 -11.59 11.53 -3.28
CA GLY A 32 -11.81 10.19 -2.74
C GLY A 32 -13.28 9.79 -2.78
N ARG A 33 -14.19 10.67 -2.33
CA ARG A 33 -15.64 10.40 -2.36
C ARG A 33 -16.22 10.30 -3.78
N LEU A 34 -15.66 10.97 -4.76
CA LEU A 34 -16.16 10.98 -6.14
C LEU A 34 -15.90 9.63 -6.85
N TRP A 35 -14.71 9.05 -6.70
CA TRP A 35 -14.40 7.79 -7.37
C TRP A 35 -14.81 6.57 -6.53
N TRP A 36 -14.87 6.69 -5.20
CA TRP A 36 -15.21 5.60 -4.29
C TRP A 36 -16.57 4.94 -4.59
N LYS A 37 -17.60 5.75 -4.86
CA LYS A 37 -18.96 5.26 -5.16
C LYS A 37 -19.10 4.65 -6.56
N ARG A 38 -18.07 4.73 -7.40
CA ARG A 38 -18.13 4.20 -8.76
C ARG A 38 -17.72 2.73 -8.80
N PRO A 39 -18.38 1.92 -9.66
CA PRO A 39 -18.00 0.52 -9.81
C PRO A 39 -16.58 0.40 -10.38
N PRO A 40 -15.86 -0.71 -10.11
CA PRO A 40 -14.49 -0.96 -10.60
C PRO A 40 -14.35 -0.79 -12.12
N GLN A 41 -15.39 -1.07 -12.89
CA GLN A 41 -15.43 -0.95 -14.38
C GLN A 41 -15.55 0.49 -14.87
N SER A 42 -15.80 1.46 -13.99
CA SER A 42 -15.90 2.88 -14.37
C SER A 42 -14.58 3.40 -14.93
N ARG A 43 -14.59 4.02 -16.10
CA ARG A 43 -13.41 4.62 -16.74
C ARG A 43 -12.68 5.61 -15.82
N LEU A 44 -13.44 6.41 -15.07
CA LEU A 44 -12.87 7.36 -14.13
C LEU A 44 -12.11 6.64 -12.99
N ARG A 45 -12.71 5.59 -12.41
CA ARG A 45 -12.08 4.81 -11.35
C ARG A 45 -10.83 4.11 -11.85
N GLN A 46 -10.88 3.50 -13.03
CA GLN A 46 -9.72 2.85 -13.66
C GLN A 46 -8.58 3.83 -13.97
N ALA A 47 -8.87 5.09 -14.24
CA ALA A 47 -7.85 6.12 -14.45
C ALA A 47 -7.23 6.61 -13.13
N ILE A 48 -8.00 6.68 -12.05
CA ILE A 48 -7.57 7.28 -10.77
C ILE A 48 -6.88 6.25 -9.87
N VAL A 49 -7.49 5.08 -9.66
CA VAL A 49 -7.05 4.11 -8.65
C VAL A 49 -5.62 3.62 -8.87
N PRO A 50 -5.20 3.18 -10.08
CA PRO A 50 -3.82 2.74 -10.28
C PRO A 50 -2.79 3.85 -10.07
N ARG A 51 -3.16 5.11 -10.36
CA ARG A 51 -2.28 6.27 -10.12
C ARG A 51 -2.10 6.55 -8.63
N LEU A 52 -3.17 6.48 -7.85
CA LEU A 52 -3.12 6.66 -6.40
C LEU A 52 -2.28 5.57 -5.74
N VAL A 53 -2.51 4.32 -6.11
CA VAL A 53 -1.75 3.18 -5.59
C VAL A 53 -0.28 3.30 -5.95
N ARG A 54 0.04 3.58 -7.22
CA ARG A 54 1.41 3.79 -7.68
C ARG A 54 2.10 4.92 -6.90
N SER A 55 1.47 6.08 -6.77
CA SER A 55 2.02 7.21 -6.02
C SER A 55 2.30 6.84 -4.55
N GLY A 56 1.43 6.05 -3.91
CA GLY A 56 1.65 5.56 -2.55
C GLY A 56 2.90 4.69 -2.42
N PHE A 57 3.10 3.72 -3.31
CA PHE A 57 4.28 2.85 -3.30
C PHE A 57 5.57 3.58 -3.70
N GLU A 58 5.51 4.48 -4.69
CA GLU A 58 6.65 5.35 -5.04
C GLU A 58 7.04 6.23 -3.85
N ALA A 59 6.07 6.77 -3.12
CA ALA A 59 6.32 7.54 -1.91
C ALA A 59 6.91 6.70 -0.78
N ALA A 60 6.40 5.49 -0.56
CA ALA A 60 6.95 4.55 0.41
C ALA A 60 8.42 4.20 0.09
N ASN A 61 8.73 3.90 -1.18
CA ASN A 61 10.07 3.57 -1.63
C ASN A 61 11.09 4.71 -1.44
N ARG A 62 10.65 5.97 -1.47
CA ARG A 62 11.53 7.13 -1.19
C ARG A 62 11.51 7.58 0.28
N GLY A 63 10.84 6.83 1.17
CA GLY A 63 10.72 7.18 2.59
C GLY A 63 9.77 8.34 2.90
N ASP A 64 8.95 8.75 1.93
CA ASP A 64 7.99 9.85 2.06
C ASP A 64 6.66 9.34 2.61
N PHE A 65 6.65 8.99 3.90
CA PHE A 65 5.49 8.38 4.55
C PHE A 65 4.30 9.32 4.69
N GLU A 66 4.51 10.63 4.63
CA GLU A 66 3.44 11.61 4.62
C GLU A 66 2.56 11.46 3.36
N VAL A 67 3.20 11.29 2.21
CA VAL A 67 2.51 11.03 0.93
C VAL A 67 2.00 9.60 0.86
N ALA A 68 2.81 8.62 1.25
CA ALA A 68 2.47 7.20 1.17
C ALA A 68 1.16 6.87 1.90
N PHE A 69 0.95 7.47 3.07
CA PHE A 69 -0.21 7.24 3.92
C PHE A 69 -1.24 8.36 3.90
N ALA A 70 -1.16 9.30 2.95
CA ALA A 70 -2.07 10.46 2.87
C ALA A 70 -3.56 10.08 2.74
N ASN A 71 -3.84 8.91 2.16
CA ASN A 71 -5.21 8.39 1.99
C ASN A 71 -5.66 7.41 3.09
N TYR A 72 -4.88 7.29 4.17
CA TYR A 72 -5.26 6.43 5.28
C TYR A 72 -6.20 7.12 6.26
N ASP A 73 -7.05 6.33 6.89
CA ASP A 73 -7.85 6.82 8.00
C ASP A 73 -6.99 6.98 9.26
N PRO A 74 -7.20 8.01 10.09
CA PRO A 74 -6.47 8.17 11.35
C PRO A 74 -6.54 6.94 12.27
N ASP A 75 -7.66 6.21 12.24
CA ASP A 75 -7.90 5.01 13.05
C ASP A 75 -7.65 3.69 12.30
N VAL A 76 -6.86 3.73 11.23
CA VAL A 76 -6.56 2.55 10.40
C VAL A 76 -6.10 1.35 11.24
N LEU A 77 -6.55 0.16 10.86
CA LEU A 77 -6.07 -1.11 11.40
C LEU A 77 -5.05 -1.72 10.43
N PHE A 78 -3.85 -1.98 10.92
CA PHE A 78 -2.79 -2.63 10.16
C PHE A 78 -2.48 -4.00 10.75
N PHE A 79 -2.42 -5.01 9.90
CA PHE A 79 -2.04 -6.39 10.21
C PHE A 79 -0.74 -6.69 9.46
N PRO A 80 0.40 -6.75 10.16
CA PRO A 80 1.66 -7.09 9.56
C PRO A 80 1.67 -8.56 9.08
N PRO A 81 2.60 -8.92 8.18
CA PRO A 81 2.75 -10.32 7.78
C PRO A 81 3.19 -11.17 8.96
N THR A 82 2.66 -12.39 9.05
CA THR A 82 3.04 -13.34 10.09
C THR A 82 4.42 -13.95 9.81
N GLY A 83 5.15 -14.29 10.87
CA GLY A 83 6.42 -15.02 10.76
C GLY A 83 7.68 -14.15 10.67
N LEU A 84 7.58 -12.83 10.79
CA LEU A 84 8.73 -11.96 10.94
C LEU A 84 9.13 -11.85 12.42
N VAL A 85 10.27 -12.38 12.75
CA VAL A 85 10.87 -12.24 14.08
C VAL A 85 11.59 -10.89 14.15
N GLY A 86 11.26 -10.07 15.16
CA GLY A 86 11.96 -8.81 15.44
C GLY A 86 11.22 -7.53 15.09
N LEU A 87 10.18 -7.58 14.27
CA LEU A 87 9.35 -6.42 13.90
C LEU A 87 8.02 -6.45 14.64
N GLY A 88 8.03 -6.19 15.93
CA GLY A 88 6.85 -6.04 16.76
C GLY A 88 6.02 -7.32 16.85
N ASP A 89 5.93 -7.90 18.04
CA ASP A 89 5.20 -9.15 18.29
C ASP A 89 3.66 -8.93 18.34
N GLU A 90 3.19 -7.74 17.97
CA GLU A 90 1.76 -7.43 18.03
C GLU A 90 1.04 -7.97 16.77
N PRO A 91 -0.09 -8.66 16.95
CA PRO A 91 -0.86 -9.21 15.83
C PRO A 91 -1.52 -8.12 14.96
N SER A 92 -1.63 -6.91 15.48
CA SER A 92 -2.17 -5.75 14.75
C SER A 92 -1.80 -4.42 15.40
N TYR A 93 -1.77 -3.39 14.60
CA TYR A 93 -1.52 -2.01 15.00
C TYR A 93 -2.75 -1.14 14.68
N ARG A 94 -3.13 -0.27 15.60
CA ARG A 94 -4.23 0.68 15.40
C ARG A 94 -3.68 2.11 15.32
N GLY A 95 -4.19 2.84 14.34
CA GLY A 95 -3.91 4.25 14.12
C GLY A 95 -2.76 4.52 13.16
N LEU A 96 -2.87 5.65 12.46
CA LEU A 96 -1.93 6.07 11.43
C LEU A 96 -0.51 6.24 11.98
N GLU A 97 -0.36 6.79 13.18
CA GLU A 97 0.95 6.96 13.81
C GLU A 97 1.65 5.63 14.07
N ALA A 98 0.90 4.60 14.53
CA ALA A 98 1.43 3.26 14.75
C ALA A 98 1.84 2.62 13.42
N ARG A 99 1.03 2.80 12.35
CA ARG A 99 1.36 2.31 11.01
C ARG A 99 2.63 2.94 10.44
N VAL A 100 2.76 4.27 10.58
CA VAL A 100 3.97 5.01 10.15
C VAL A 100 5.19 4.60 10.94
N ARG A 101 5.06 4.42 12.26
CA ARG A 101 6.16 3.96 13.13
C ARG A 101 6.63 2.57 12.72
N TYR A 102 5.71 1.63 12.48
CA TYR A 102 6.04 0.30 11.96
C TYR A 102 6.81 0.39 10.64
N GLN A 103 6.38 1.22 9.69
CA GLN A 103 7.06 1.39 8.41
C GLN A 103 8.48 1.94 8.56
N ARG A 104 8.69 2.88 9.49
CA ARG A 104 10.02 3.43 9.79
C ARG A 104 10.95 2.38 10.39
N GLN A 105 10.44 1.54 11.30
CA GLN A 105 11.20 0.42 11.86
C GLN A 105 11.59 -0.57 10.78
N TRP A 106 10.66 -0.91 9.90
CA TRP A 106 10.91 -1.76 8.74
C TRP A 106 12.07 -1.23 7.89
N HIS A 107 12.04 0.07 7.54
CA HIS A 107 13.13 0.70 6.78
C HIS A 107 14.46 0.72 7.56
N ALA A 108 14.44 0.92 8.87
CA ALA A 108 15.64 0.95 9.68
C ALA A 108 16.30 -0.43 9.80
N GLU A 109 15.51 -1.49 9.85
CA GLU A 109 16.02 -2.86 10.04
C GLU A 109 16.43 -3.52 8.73
N TRP A 110 15.73 -3.22 7.64
CA TRP A 110 15.93 -3.87 6.34
C TRP A 110 16.72 -3.03 5.33
N GLY A 111 17.15 -1.83 5.71
CA GLY A 111 17.99 -0.97 4.87
C GLY A 111 17.28 -0.53 3.59
N ASP A 112 18.00 -0.52 2.47
CA ASP A 112 17.48 -0.13 1.16
C ASP A 112 16.62 -1.24 0.57
N PHE A 113 15.37 -1.33 1.02
CA PHE A 113 14.40 -2.20 0.38
C PHE A 113 13.44 -1.42 -0.51
N ARG A 114 12.89 -2.10 -1.51
CA ARG A 114 11.95 -1.53 -2.46
C ARG A 114 10.73 -2.44 -2.62
N TYR A 115 9.57 -1.82 -2.62
CA TYR A 115 8.36 -2.45 -3.11
C TYR A 115 8.34 -2.40 -4.64
N GLU A 116 8.13 -3.53 -5.28
CA GLU A 116 7.91 -3.66 -6.72
C GLU A 116 6.53 -4.28 -6.97
N PRO A 117 5.45 -3.49 -6.90
CA PRO A 117 4.11 -3.98 -7.19
C PRO A 117 3.95 -4.26 -8.68
N ASP A 118 3.46 -5.46 -9.01
CA ASP A 118 3.22 -5.90 -10.39
C ASP A 118 1.75 -5.79 -10.79
N GLU A 119 0.86 -6.10 -9.85
CA GLU A 119 -0.56 -6.26 -10.11
C GLU A 119 -1.41 -5.55 -9.07
N LEU A 120 -2.44 -4.85 -9.52
CA LEU A 120 -3.53 -4.32 -8.70
C LEU A 120 -4.85 -4.97 -9.12
N ARG A 121 -5.57 -5.56 -8.16
CA ARG A 121 -6.95 -6.02 -8.32
C ARG A 121 -7.90 -5.09 -7.58
N ASP A 122 -8.71 -4.36 -8.34
CA ASP A 122 -9.80 -3.53 -7.80
C ASP A 122 -11.04 -4.39 -7.59
N LEU A 123 -11.40 -4.63 -6.34
CA LEU A 123 -12.52 -5.47 -5.91
C LEU A 123 -13.74 -4.62 -5.48
N GLY A 124 -13.67 -3.30 -5.61
CA GLY A 124 -14.71 -2.36 -5.19
C GLY A 124 -14.35 -1.67 -3.88
N ASP A 125 -14.70 -2.26 -2.76
CA ASP A 125 -14.35 -1.78 -1.42
C ASP A 125 -12.99 -2.25 -0.92
N ARG A 126 -12.31 -3.10 -1.70
CA ARG A 126 -10.97 -3.61 -1.40
C ARG A 126 -10.06 -3.48 -2.61
N PHE A 127 -8.78 -3.29 -2.35
CA PHE A 127 -7.69 -3.40 -3.32
C PHE A 127 -6.73 -4.48 -2.86
N LEU A 128 -6.38 -5.38 -3.76
CA LEU A 128 -5.29 -6.32 -3.55
C LEU A 128 -4.14 -5.91 -4.47
N VAL A 129 -3.02 -5.53 -3.88
CA VAL A 129 -1.76 -5.24 -4.59
C VAL A 129 -0.83 -6.42 -4.39
N ILE A 130 -0.29 -6.95 -5.48
CA ILE A 130 0.61 -8.11 -5.48
C ILE A 130 1.92 -7.65 -6.12
N GLY A 131 3.04 -8.13 -5.61
CA GLY A 131 4.36 -7.80 -6.13
C GLY A 131 5.48 -8.48 -5.37
N ARG A 132 6.67 -7.87 -5.42
CA ARG A 132 7.87 -8.33 -4.74
C ARG A 132 8.45 -7.23 -3.86
N ILE A 133 9.09 -7.64 -2.78
CA ILE A 133 9.99 -6.79 -2.01
C ILE A 133 11.40 -7.19 -2.41
N ARG A 134 12.20 -6.21 -2.81
CA ARG A 134 13.64 -6.37 -3.04
C ARG A 134 14.45 -5.58 -2.03
N SER A 135 15.57 -6.13 -1.62
CA SER A 135 16.55 -5.44 -0.80
C SER A 135 17.95 -5.76 -1.27
N ASP A 136 18.78 -4.74 -1.37
CA ASP A 136 20.18 -4.86 -1.81
C ASP A 136 21.14 -5.42 -0.75
N GLY A 137 20.61 -6.13 0.25
CA GLY A 137 21.37 -6.92 1.18
C GLY A 137 21.56 -6.31 2.55
N LEU A 138 21.18 -7.08 3.54
CA LEU A 138 21.59 -6.86 4.90
C LEU A 138 22.80 -7.74 5.25
N SER A 139 23.63 -7.23 6.14
CA SER A 139 24.76 -7.91 6.75
C SER A 139 24.40 -9.21 7.49
N SER A 140 23.13 -9.59 7.58
CA SER A 140 22.62 -10.75 8.33
C SER A 140 22.33 -12.00 7.48
N GLY A 141 22.56 -11.97 6.16
CA GLY A 141 22.35 -13.13 5.28
C GLY A 141 20.89 -13.53 5.05
N ALA A 142 19.93 -12.81 5.61
CA ALA A 142 18.51 -13.01 5.31
C ALA A 142 18.19 -12.39 3.94
N ARG A 143 17.58 -13.17 3.05
CA ARG A 143 17.18 -12.72 1.72
C ARG A 143 15.83 -12.04 1.81
N PRO A 144 15.72 -10.79 1.41
CA PRO A 144 14.44 -10.10 1.36
C PRO A 144 13.79 -10.05 -0.04
N ASP A 145 14.25 -10.84 -0.99
CA ASP A 145 13.50 -11.06 -2.22
C ASP A 145 12.33 -11.98 -1.91
N SER A 146 11.23 -11.42 -1.49
CA SER A 146 10.01 -12.17 -1.18
C SER A 146 8.83 -11.62 -1.97
N ASP A 147 7.95 -12.54 -2.37
CA ASP A 147 6.63 -12.14 -2.83
C ASP A 147 5.89 -11.45 -1.67
N TYR A 148 5.10 -10.46 -1.98
CA TYR A 148 4.19 -9.84 -1.02
C TYR A 148 2.84 -9.56 -1.65
N ALA A 149 1.84 -9.42 -0.82
CA ALA A 149 0.56 -8.89 -1.21
C ALA A 149 -0.02 -8.03 -0.09
N ASP A 150 -0.50 -6.84 -0.44
CA ASP A 150 -1.19 -5.94 0.47
C ASP A 150 -2.67 -5.87 0.12
N LEU A 151 -3.51 -6.23 1.10
CA LEU A 151 -4.95 -6.12 1.02
C LEU A 151 -5.41 -4.87 1.75
N PHE A 152 -5.89 -3.89 1.00
CA PHE A 152 -6.47 -2.66 1.52
C PHE A 152 -7.99 -2.75 1.53
N THR A 153 -8.60 -2.46 2.67
CA THR A 153 -10.06 -2.23 2.77
C THR A 153 -10.31 -0.74 2.88
N LEU A 154 -11.27 -0.27 2.11
CA LEU A 154 -11.56 1.16 2.01
C LEU A 154 -12.97 1.49 2.52
N SER A 155 -13.08 2.69 3.07
CA SER A 155 -14.37 3.33 3.38
C SER A 155 -14.29 4.81 3.02
N ALA A 156 -15.28 5.31 2.32
CA ALA A 156 -15.35 6.70 1.87
C ALA A 156 -14.09 7.20 1.14
N GLY A 157 -13.38 6.30 0.42
CA GLY A 157 -12.15 6.59 -0.31
C GLY A 157 -10.89 6.61 0.55
N ARG A 158 -10.96 6.16 1.81
CA ARG A 158 -9.82 6.04 2.72
C ARG A 158 -9.53 4.58 3.04
N VAL A 159 -8.27 4.27 3.25
CA VAL A 159 -7.83 2.97 3.76
C VAL A 159 -8.14 2.92 5.25
N ILE A 160 -9.07 2.02 5.64
CA ILE A 160 -9.45 1.77 7.03
C ILE A 160 -8.81 0.50 7.60
N ARG A 161 -8.33 -0.37 6.72
CA ARG A 161 -7.63 -1.61 7.08
C ARG A 161 -6.61 -1.94 6.02
N GLU A 162 -5.44 -2.37 6.45
CA GLU A 162 -4.36 -2.92 5.63
C GLU A 162 -3.93 -4.24 6.23
N GLN A 163 -3.71 -5.24 5.38
CA GLN A 163 -3.17 -6.54 5.78
C GLN A 163 -2.13 -6.99 4.77
N THR A 164 -0.93 -7.27 5.24
CA THR A 164 0.19 -7.73 4.43
C THR A 164 0.34 -9.24 4.52
N TYR A 165 0.62 -9.87 3.40
CA TYR A 165 0.89 -11.29 3.24
C TYR A 165 2.23 -11.49 2.52
N PHE A 166 2.98 -12.50 2.93
CA PHE A 166 4.17 -12.98 2.20
C PHE A 166 3.89 -14.23 1.37
N ASN A 167 2.63 -14.59 1.28
CA ASN A 167 2.15 -15.71 0.48
C ASN A 167 1.02 -15.22 -0.44
N ARG A 168 1.27 -15.30 -1.75
CA ARG A 168 0.29 -14.88 -2.76
C ARG A 168 -1.01 -15.68 -2.67
N ALA A 169 -0.93 -17.00 -2.45
CA ALA A 169 -2.11 -17.85 -2.37
C ALA A 169 -3.01 -17.49 -1.19
N GLU A 170 -2.42 -17.24 0.00
CA GLU A 170 -3.15 -16.78 1.18
C GLU A 170 -3.86 -15.43 0.94
N ALA A 171 -3.17 -14.51 0.27
CA ALA A 171 -3.76 -13.21 -0.07
C ALA A 171 -4.94 -13.33 -1.03
N LEU A 172 -4.85 -14.24 -2.01
CA LEU A 172 -5.93 -14.52 -2.95
C LEU A 172 -7.12 -15.19 -2.25
N GLU A 173 -6.86 -16.18 -1.41
CA GLU A 173 -7.88 -16.87 -0.61
C GLU A 173 -8.63 -15.88 0.30
N ALA A 174 -7.93 -14.93 0.94
CA ALA A 174 -8.54 -13.91 1.79
C ALA A 174 -9.55 -13.02 1.07
N VAL A 175 -9.51 -12.97 -0.25
CA VAL A 175 -10.48 -12.23 -1.08
C VAL A 175 -11.40 -13.14 -1.90
N GLY A 176 -11.35 -14.47 -1.68
CA GLY A 176 -12.18 -15.45 -2.37
C GLY A 176 -11.77 -15.67 -3.84
N LEU A 177 -10.50 -15.50 -4.15
CA LEU A 177 -9.92 -15.75 -5.47
C LEU A 177 -8.96 -16.93 -5.41
N SER A 178 -8.82 -17.65 -6.52
CA SER A 178 -7.76 -18.62 -6.78
C SER A 178 -6.80 -18.08 -7.83
N GLU A 179 -5.64 -18.73 -7.96
CA GLU A 179 -4.66 -18.42 -9.01
C GLU A 179 -5.21 -18.59 -10.43
#